data_9f95e1ecad13b289e55e17e89c45a1af
#
_entry.id   9f95e1ecad13b289e55e17e89c45a1af
#
_cell.length_a   1.000
_cell.length_b   1.000
_cell.length_c   1.000
_cell.angle_alpha   90.00
_cell.angle_beta   90.00
_cell.angle_gamma   90.00
#
_symmetry.space_group_name_H-M   'P 1'
#
loop_
_entity.id
_entity.type
_entity.pdbx_description
1 polymer ?
#
loop_
_entity_poly.entity_id
_entity_poly.type
_entity_poly.pdbx_seq_one_letter_code
_entity_poly.pdbx_strand_id
1 'polypeptide(L)'
;MVSSCASDHKPPKESDESGEKIDVQIIVSPDANPNIVGQPSPIRLDLYQLSSDGEFKKSNYFELTNNAKENLGEKLIQQNQFMLHPDTVTILPIKMDSHLKYLGVVASYRDLDNSQWQLVLLKQKKQLFHFGKHYFYVNVGKNKLTQLSKSEMKDLLKEYKERHPDDKKIKENGKTRKYGNDLSKG
;
A
#
# COMPACT_ATOMS: atom_id res chain seq x y z
N MET A 1 0.76 -31.64 -56.70
CA MET A 1 1.66 -30.75 -56.00
C MET A 1 0.84 -29.83 -55.10
N VAL A 2 0.77 -30.13 -53.82
CA VAL A 2 0.04 -29.32 -52.83
C VAL A 2 1.08 -28.68 -51.91
N SER A 3 1.20 -27.33 -52.06
CA SER A 3 2.03 -26.50 -51.23
C SER A 3 1.32 -26.23 -49.90
N SER A 4 1.85 -26.76 -48.82
CA SER A 4 1.40 -26.51 -47.45
C SER A 4 2.10 -25.23 -46.92
N CYS A 5 1.35 -24.13 -46.73
CA CYS A 5 1.82 -22.95 -46.02
C CYS A 5 1.69 -23.20 -44.50
N ALA A 6 2.79 -23.48 -43.86
CA ALA A 6 2.89 -23.46 -42.39
C ALA A 6 2.86 -22.00 -41.91
N SER A 7 1.79 -21.60 -41.24
CA SER A 7 1.71 -20.33 -40.54
C SER A 7 2.48 -20.44 -39.22
N ASP A 8 3.63 -19.79 -39.15
CA ASP A 8 4.41 -19.60 -37.92
C ASP A 8 3.58 -18.75 -36.95
N HIS A 9 2.87 -19.42 -36.04
CA HIS A 9 2.23 -18.77 -34.90
C HIS A 9 3.30 -18.55 -33.82
N LYS A 10 3.95 -17.40 -33.90
CA LYS A 10 4.82 -16.93 -32.80
C LYS A 10 3.91 -16.70 -31.59
N PRO A 11 4.18 -17.35 -30.43
CA PRO A 11 3.38 -17.11 -29.24
C PRO A 11 3.48 -15.62 -28.85
N PRO A 12 2.42 -15.04 -28.25
CA PRO A 12 2.45 -13.67 -27.76
C PRO A 12 3.62 -13.53 -26.80
N LYS A 13 4.46 -12.53 -27.02
CA LYS A 13 5.52 -12.17 -26.07
C LYS A 13 4.85 -11.95 -24.72
N GLU A 14 5.25 -12.72 -23.72
CA GLU A 14 4.97 -12.44 -22.32
C GLU A 14 5.28 -10.97 -22.06
N SER A 15 4.27 -10.24 -21.58
CA SER A 15 4.40 -8.83 -21.25
C SER A 15 5.49 -8.64 -20.22
N ASP A 16 6.42 -7.79 -20.58
CA ASP A 16 7.59 -7.31 -19.86
C ASP A 16 7.36 -7.24 -18.33
N GLU A 17 7.94 -8.17 -17.58
CA GLU A 17 7.88 -8.21 -16.11
C GLU A 17 8.78 -7.16 -15.43
N SER A 18 9.30 -6.20 -16.18
CA SER A 18 10.21 -5.16 -15.68
C SER A 18 9.51 -3.99 -14.96
N GLY A 19 8.27 -4.17 -14.50
CA GLY A 19 7.53 -3.13 -13.75
C GLY A 19 8.30 -2.70 -12.50
N GLU A 20 8.60 -1.41 -12.39
CA GLU A 20 9.19 -0.81 -11.19
C GLU A 20 8.34 -1.17 -9.96
N LYS A 21 8.98 -1.55 -8.85
CA LYS A 21 8.30 -1.88 -7.60
C LYS A 21 8.51 -0.77 -6.59
N ILE A 22 7.44 -0.37 -5.91
CA ILE A 22 7.48 0.49 -4.72
C ILE A 22 7.11 -0.37 -3.51
N ASP A 23 7.85 -0.21 -2.42
CA ASP A 23 7.50 -0.80 -1.14
C ASP A 23 6.75 0.25 -0.29
N VAL A 24 5.54 -0.06 0.14
CA VAL A 24 4.80 0.72 1.14
C VAL A 24 5.05 0.08 2.50
N GLN A 25 5.86 0.74 3.32
CA GLN A 25 6.12 0.30 4.68
C GLN A 25 5.11 0.94 5.62
N ILE A 26 4.35 0.11 6.31
CA ILE A 26 3.26 0.52 7.19
C ILE A 26 3.59 0.11 8.61
N ILE A 27 3.50 1.06 9.53
CA ILE A 27 3.50 0.78 10.96
C ILE A 27 2.10 1.06 11.51
N VAL A 28 1.55 0.09 12.25
CA VAL A 28 0.25 0.22 12.89
C VAL A 28 0.48 0.45 14.38
N SER A 29 -0.01 1.56 14.88
CA SER A 29 0.15 1.95 16.29
C SER A 29 -0.50 0.94 17.24
N PRO A 30 0.06 0.74 18.46
CA PRO A 30 -0.50 -0.20 19.43
C PRO A 30 -1.93 0.15 19.88
N ASP A 31 -2.34 1.41 19.74
CA ASP A 31 -3.68 1.92 20.08
C ASP A 31 -4.57 2.14 18.86
N ALA A 32 -4.20 1.60 17.67
CA ALA A 32 -4.91 1.83 16.42
C ALA A 32 -6.36 1.32 16.45
N ASN A 33 -7.26 2.08 15.81
CA ASN A 33 -8.64 1.72 15.54
C ASN A 33 -9.41 1.17 16.77
N PRO A 34 -9.49 1.91 17.91
CA PRO A 34 -10.09 1.39 19.12
C PRO A 34 -11.57 1.11 18.94
N ASN A 35 -12.05 0.07 19.62
CA ASN A 35 -13.47 -0.22 19.76
C ASN A 35 -14.13 0.70 20.82
N ILE A 36 -15.42 0.52 21.06
CA ILE A 36 -16.22 1.36 21.97
C ILE A 36 -15.70 1.35 23.42
N VAL A 37 -14.97 0.30 23.83
CA VAL A 37 -14.35 0.22 25.15
C VAL A 37 -12.86 0.61 25.15
N GLY A 38 -12.38 1.21 24.04
CA GLY A 38 -11.03 1.72 23.92
C GLY A 38 -9.96 0.67 23.57
N GLN A 39 -10.33 -0.56 23.28
CA GLN A 39 -9.37 -1.62 22.92
C GLN A 39 -8.99 -1.51 21.46
N PRO A 40 -7.68 -1.59 21.12
CA PRO A 40 -7.20 -1.61 19.74
C PRO A 40 -7.84 -2.74 18.95
N SER A 41 -8.11 -2.50 17.67
CA SER A 41 -8.77 -3.47 16.81
C SER A 41 -8.13 -3.55 15.44
N PRO A 42 -8.20 -4.71 14.75
CA PRO A 42 -7.78 -4.83 13.37
C PRO A 42 -8.46 -3.77 12.49
N ILE A 43 -7.74 -3.34 11.46
CA ILE A 43 -8.19 -2.31 10.54
C ILE A 43 -7.97 -2.73 9.09
N ARG A 44 -8.98 -2.56 8.24
CA ARG A 44 -8.86 -2.72 6.81
C ARG A 44 -8.17 -1.51 6.22
N LEU A 45 -7.18 -1.77 5.36
CA LEU A 45 -6.50 -0.77 4.57
C LEU A 45 -6.68 -1.08 3.09
N ASP A 46 -7.19 -0.11 2.34
CA ASP A 46 -7.30 -0.18 0.89
C ASP A 46 -6.25 0.72 0.25
N LEU A 47 -5.49 0.18 -0.72
CA LEU A 47 -4.52 0.92 -1.53
C LEU A 47 -5.05 1.07 -2.95
N TYR A 48 -5.05 2.28 -3.47
CA TYR A 48 -5.54 2.66 -4.79
C TYR A 48 -4.38 3.17 -5.65
N GLN A 49 -4.04 2.48 -6.71
CA GLN A 49 -3.13 3.01 -7.73
C GLN A 49 -3.90 3.94 -8.65
N LEU A 50 -3.46 5.20 -8.73
CA LEU A 50 -4.22 6.26 -9.40
C LEU A 50 -3.37 6.97 -10.45
N SER A 51 -3.97 7.26 -11.61
CA SER A 51 -3.41 8.16 -12.62
C SER A 51 -3.69 9.64 -12.31
N SER A 52 -4.69 9.92 -11.48
CA SER A 52 -5.06 11.26 -10.97
C SER A 52 -5.73 11.11 -9.61
N ASP A 53 -5.51 12.08 -8.72
CA ASP A 53 -6.02 12.06 -7.34
C ASP A 53 -7.25 12.95 -7.11
N GLY A 54 -7.69 13.70 -8.12
CA GLY A 54 -8.76 14.69 -7.97
C GLY A 54 -10.08 14.09 -7.50
N GLU A 55 -10.58 13.06 -8.18
CA GLU A 55 -11.82 12.39 -7.80
C GLU A 55 -11.65 11.62 -6.48
N PHE A 56 -10.50 10.96 -6.28
CA PHE A 56 -10.22 10.27 -5.04
C PHE A 56 -10.32 11.19 -3.82
N LYS A 57 -9.75 12.40 -3.89
CA LYS A 57 -9.80 13.38 -2.78
C LYS A 57 -11.20 13.93 -2.49
N LYS A 58 -12.07 13.98 -3.49
CA LYS A 58 -13.44 14.49 -3.36
C LYS A 58 -14.42 13.42 -2.90
N SER A 59 -14.08 12.16 -3.12
CA SER A 59 -14.95 11.03 -2.80
C SER A 59 -15.09 10.85 -1.30
N ASN A 60 -16.30 10.48 -0.87
CA ASN A 60 -16.55 10.05 0.49
C ASN A 60 -16.07 8.60 0.71
N TYR A 61 -16.07 8.17 1.95
CA TYR A 61 -15.60 6.85 2.36
C TYR A 61 -16.33 5.71 1.64
N PHE A 62 -17.66 5.78 1.57
CA PHE A 62 -18.47 4.71 1.00
C PHE A 62 -18.34 4.62 -0.52
N GLU A 63 -18.17 5.75 -1.21
CA GLU A 63 -17.88 5.78 -2.63
C GLU A 63 -16.56 5.08 -2.96
N LEU A 64 -15.53 5.27 -2.14
CA LEU A 64 -14.24 4.62 -2.33
C LEU A 64 -14.25 3.14 -1.96
N THR A 65 -14.93 2.77 -0.88
CA THR A 65 -14.86 1.40 -0.36
C THR A 65 -15.85 0.43 -1.01
N ASN A 66 -16.99 0.93 -1.52
CA ASN A 66 -18.02 0.10 -2.12
C ASN A 66 -18.07 0.21 -3.65
N ASN A 67 -17.80 1.39 -4.21
CA ASN A 67 -18.01 1.69 -5.62
C ASN A 67 -16.79 2.37 -6.27
N ALA A 68 -15.57 2.03 -5.83
CA ALA A 68 -14.34 2.68 -6.29
C ALA A 68 -14.19 2.72 -7.81
N LYS A 69 -14.48 1.61 -8.49
CA LYS A 69 -14.36 1.51 -9.94
C LYS A 69 -15.33 2.42 -10.69
N GLU A 70 -16.55 2.52 -10.21
CA GLU A 70 -17.57 3.38 -10.80
C GLU A 70 -17.23 4.86 -10.56
N ASN A 71 -16.83 5.18 -9.34
CA ASN A 71 -16.57 6.55 -8.90
C ASN A 71 -15.28 7.15 -9.46
N LEU A 72 -14.20 6.36 -9.50
CA LEU A 72 -12.89 6.78 -9.99
C LEU A 72 -12.68 6.54 -11.49
N GLY A 73 -13.49 5.66 -12.09
CA GLY A 73 -13.45 5.32 -13.53
C GLY A 73 -12.03 4.95 -13.99
N GLU A 74 -11.61 5.51 -15.12
CA GLU A 74 -10.29 5.29 -15.72
C GLU A 74 -9.12 5.85 -14.89
N LYS A 75 -9.39 6.61 -13.83
CA LYS A 75 -8.34 7.11 -12.93
C LYS A 75 -7.86 6.04 -11.96
N LEU A 76 -8.67 5.01 -11.73
CA LEU A 76 -8.29 3.83 -10.94
C LEU A 76 -7.57 2.82 -11.82
N ILE A 77 -6.29 2.60 -11.53
CA ILE A 77 -5.47 1.59 -12.21
C ILE A 77 -5.65 0.23 -11.53
N GLN A 78 -5.50 0.21 -10.20
CA GLN A 78 -5.59 -1.00 -9.39
C GLN A 78 -6.00 -0.66 -7.97
N GLN A 79 -6.73 -1.58 -7.33
CA GLN A 79 -7.06 -1.54 -5.90
C GLN A 79 -6.59 -2.83 -5.24
N ASN A 80 -6.00 -2.72 -4.08
CA ASN A 80 -5.62 -3.84 -3.22
C ASN A 80 -6.13 -3.59 -1.81
N GLN A 81 -6.53 -4.65 -1.12
CA GLN A 81 -7.10 -4.61 0.22
C GLN A 81 -6.28 -5.47 1.17
N PHE A 82 -6.06 -4.97 2.39
CA PHE A 82 -5.27 -5.64 3.42
C PHE A 82 -5.97 -5.51 4.77
N MET A 83 -5.85 -6.55 5.59
CA MET A 83 -6.22 -6.49 7.00
C MET A 83 -4.96 -6.35 7.84
N LEU A 84 -4.87 -5.28 8.61
CA LEU A 84 -3.74 -4.97 9.46
C LEU A 84 -4.12 -5.09 10.93
N HIS A 85 -3.16 -5.49 11.76
CA HIS A 85 -3.36 -5.63 13.20
C HIS A 85 -2.63 -4.51 13.96
N PRO A 86 -3.16 -4.05 15.10
CA PRO A 86 -2.45 -3.11 15.97
C PRO A 86 -1.07 -3.66 16.37
N ASP A 87 -0.14 -2.74 16.61
CA ASP A 87 1.23 -3.03 17.03
C ASP A 87 1.97 -3.99 16.06
N THR A 88 1.86 -3.72 14.76
CA THR A 88 2.54 -4.49 13.70
C THR A 88 3.26 -3.58 12.71
N VAL A 89 4.27 -4.14 12.04
CA VAL A 89 4.94 -3.53 10.90
C VAL A 89 4.80 -4.43 9.67
N THR A 90 4.37 -3.86 8.55
CA THR A 90 4.15 -4.58 7.30
C THR A 90 4.80 -3.85 6.14
N ILE A 91 5.39 -4.60 5.20
CA ILE A 91 5.89 -4.06 3.93
C ILE A 91 5.06 -4.65 2.81
N LEU A 92 4.38 -3.78 2.07
CA LEU A 92 3.56 -4.15 0.92
C LEU A 92 4.32 -3.80 -0.37
N PRO A 93 4.82 -4.79 -1.11
CA PRO A 93 5.41 -4.55 -2.42
C PRO A 93 4.31 -4.28 -3.45
N ILE A 94 4.34 -3.10 -4.06
CA ILE A 94 3.39 -2.67 -5.08
C ILE A 94 4.11 -2.69 -6.43
N LYS A 95 3.62 -3.50 -7.38
CA LYS A 95 4.05 -3.44 -8.79
C LYS A 95 3.44 -2.18 -9.39
N MET A 96 4.29 -1.31 -9.93
CA MET A 96 3.82 -0.04 -10.48
C MET A 96 3.42 -0.18 -11.93
N ASP A 97 2.27 0.36 -12.25
CA ASP A 97 1.90 0.68 -13.61
C ASP A 97 2.64 1.95 -14.10
N SER A 98 2.90 2.04 -15.40
CA SER A 98 3.57 3.20 -16.01
C SER A 98 2.78 4.50 -15.84
N HIS A 99 1.46 4.43 -15.74
CA HIS A 99 0.54 5.55 -15.58
C HIS A 99 0.33 5.97 -14.12
N LEU A 100 0.90 5.21 -13.15
CA LEU A 100 0.79 5.52 -11.74
C LEU A 100 1.44 6.86 -11.41
N LYS A 101 0.65 7.78 -10.85
CA LYS A 101 1.11 9.07 -10.34
C LYS A 101 0.91 9.21 -8.83
N TYR A 102 -0.16 8.62 -8.31
CA TYR A 102 -0.56 8.72 -6.92
C TYR A 102 -0.93 7.35 -6.35
N LEU A 103 -0.66 7.18 -5.07
CA LEU A 103 -1.15 6.05 -4.30
C LEU A 103 -2.14 6.59 -3.26
N GLY A 104 -3.42 6.29 -3.45
CA GLY A 104 -4.45 6.56 -2.46
C GLY A 104 -4.45 5.49 -1.37
N VAL A 105 -4.66 5.89 -0.14
CA VAL A 105 -4.76 5.01 1.03
C VAL A 105 -6.03 5.34 1.78
N VAL A 106 -6.84 4.32 2.06
CA VAL A 106 -8.07 4.43 2.87
C VAL A 106 -7.98 3.43 4.01
N ALA A 107 -8.20 3.90 5.23
CA ALA A 107 -8.27 3.07 6.42
C ALA A 107 -9.69 3.05 6.99
N SER A 108 -10.23 1.86 7.22
CA SER A 108 -11.60 1.65 7.70
C SER A 108 -11.67 1.77 9.23
N TYR A 109 -11.52 2.99 9.73
CA TYR A 109 -11.66 3.27 11.15
C TYR A 109 -13.10 3.02 11.64
N ARG A 110 -13.24 2.50 12.86
CA ARG A 110 -14.55 2.30 13.51
C ARG A 110 -15.26 3.62 13.79
N ASP A 111 -14.51 4.60 14.28
CA ASP A 111 -14.96 5.97 14.47
C ASP A 111 -14.58 6.80 13.22
N LEU A 112 -15.37 6.61 12.17
CA LEU A 112 -15.11 7.23 10.87
C LEU A 112 -15.20 8.76 10.94
N ASP A 113 -16.20 9.27 11.66
CA ASP A 113 -16.51 10.70 11.72
C ASP A 113 -15.40 11.51 12.41
N ASN A 114 -14.69 10.90 13.36
CA ASN A 114 -13.58 11.52 14.09
C ASN A 114 -12.21 11.04 13.60
N SER A 115 -12.12 10.47 12.40
CA SER A 115 -10.89 9.94 11.86
C SER A 115 -10.40 10.68 10.62
N GLN A 116 -9.09 10.67 10.41
CA GLN A 116 -8.46 11.04 9.14
C GLN A 116 -8.16 9.75 8.37
N TRP A 117 -9.18 9.21 7.75
CA TRP A 117 -9.20 7.90 7.13
C TRP A 117 -8.61 7.84 5.72
N GLN A 118 -8.37 8.99 5.08
CA GLN A 118 -7.91 9.11 3.70
C GLN A 118 -6.53 9.77 3.64
N LEU A 119 -5.65 9.22 2.79
CA LEU A 119 -4.32 9.76 2.53
C LEU A 119 -3.97 9.60 1.05
N VAL A 120 -3.29 10.59 0.48
CA VAL A 120 -2.73 10.52 -0.87
C VAL A 120 -1.22 10.67 -0.81
N LEU A 121 -0.52 9.70 -1.39
CA LEU A 121 0.92 9.69 -1.54
C LEU A 121 1.27 10.01 -2.99
N LEU A 122 2.10 11.04 -3.19
CA LEU A 122 2.56 11.43 -4.52
C LEU A 122 3.79 10.60 -4.91
N LYS A 123 3.74 9.95 -6.07
CA LYS A 123 4.91 9.32 -6.66
C LYS A 123 5.97 10.38 -6.94
N GLN A 124 7.08 10.32 -6.24
CA GLN A 124 8.20 11.24 -6.50
C GLN A 124 8.82 10.92 -7.85
N LYS A 125 9.11 11.96 -8.64
CA LYS A 125 9.89 11.81 -9.87
C LYS A 125 11.27 11.27 -9.51
N LYS A 126 11.77 10.28 -10.27
CA LYS A 126 13.14 9.80 -10.11
C LYS A 126 14.11 10.98 -10.16
N GLN A 127 14.84 11.22 -9.08
CA GLN A 127 16.03 12.02 -9.17
C GLN A 127 17.10 11.19 -9.91
N LEU A 128 17.75 11.77 -10.90
CA LEU A 128 18.64 11.13 -11.89
C LEU A 128 19.78 10.27 -11.30
N PHE A 129 19.97 10.24 -9.98
CA PHE A 129 21.14 9.61 -9.33
C PHE A 129 20.82 8.68 -8.15
N HIS A 130 19.54 8.27 -7.96
CA HIS A 130 19.22 7.34 -6.86
C HIS A 130 18.92 5.95 -7.40
N PHE A 131 19.95 5.11 -7.42
CA PHE A 131 19.79 3.66 -7.50
C PHE A 131 19.27 3.16 -6.15
N GLY A 132 17.98 2.92 -6.03
CA GLY A 132 17.41 2.39 -4.79
C GLY A 132 15.91 2.14 -4.91
N LYS A 133 15.39 1.25 -4.05
CA LYS A 133 13.96 1.03 -3.92
C LYS A 133 13.28 2.29 -3.42
N HIS A 134 12.16 2.65 -4.04
CA HIS A 134 11.30 3.70 -3.55
C HIS A 134 10.44 3.16 -2.41
N TYR A 135 10.38 3.91 -1.31
CA TYR A 135 9.56 3.58 -0.16
C TYR A 135 8.55 4.69 0.11
N PHE A 136 7.33 4.30 0.36
CA PHE A 136 6.38 5.12 1.11
C PHE A 136 6.32 4.62 2.54
N TYR A 137 6.27 5.54 3.48
CA TYR A 137 6.15 5.24 4.90
C TYR A 137 4.82 5.76 5.40
N VAL A 138 4.01 4.90 5.99
CA VAL A 138 2.67 5.21 6.46
C VAL A 138 2.51 4.75 7.90
N ASN A 139 1.99 5.62 8.74
CA ASN A 139 1.51 5.26 10.06
C ASN A 139 -0.02 5.17 10.05
N VAL A 140 -0.53 4.04 10.55
CA VAL A 140 -1.94 3.84 10.89
C VAL A 140 -2.05 4.05 12.40
N GLY A 141 -2.34 5.29 12.80
CA GLY A 141 -2.47 5.68 14.19
C GLY A 141 -3.85 5.35 14.77
N LYS A 142 -4.12 5.84 15.98
CA LYS A 142 -5.38 5.62 16.70
C LYS A 142 -6.63 5.89 15.85
N ASN A 143 -6.66 7.07 15.20
CA ASN A 143 -7.76 7.51 14.33
C ASN A 143 -7.27 8.32 13.12
N LYS A 144 -6.00 8.15 12.72
CA LYS A 144 -5.40 8.97 11.67
C LYS A 144 -4.39 8.18 10.83
N LEU A 145 -4.51 8.32 9.50
CA LEU A 145 -3.45 7.97 8.56
C LEU A 145 -2.46 9.12 8.45
N THR A 146 -1.16 8.82 8.47
CA THR A 146 -0.10 9.81 8.32
C THR A 146 1.00 9.30 7.42
N GLN A 147 1.40 10.10 6.44
CA GLN A 147 2.64 9.85 5.71
C GLN A 147 3.82 10.24 6.61
N LEU A 148 4.81 9.37 6.69
CA LEU A 148 6.01 9.60 7.47
C LEU A 148 7.20 9.88 6.55
N SER A 149 8.13 10.66 7.06
CA SER A 149 9.50 10.70 6.55
C SER A 149 10.26 9.42 6.93
N LYS A 150 11.41 9.20 6.28
CA LYS A 150 12.29 8.08 6.61
C LYS A 150 12.79 8.14 8.07
N SER A 151 13.03 9.34 8.59
CA SER A 151 13.47 9.55 9.97
C SER A 151 12.38 9.15 10.96
N GLU A 152 11.15 9.67 10.78
CA GLU A 152 10.01 9.34 11.64
C GLU A 152 9.71 7.84 11.65
N MET A 153 9.75 7.19 10.46
CA MET A 153 9.59 5.74 10.39
C MET A 153 10.68 5.01 11.18
N LYS A 154 11.94 5.49 11.10
CA LYS A 154 13.05 4.88 11.84
C LYS A 154 12.84 4.99 13.36
N ASP A 155 12.35 6.12 13.83
CA ASP A 155 12.10 6.36 15.25
C ASP A 155 10.98 5.45 15.77
N LEU A 156 9.86 5.36 15.03
CA LEU A 156 8.76 4.45 15.36
C LEU A 156 9.17 2.96 15.30
N LEU A 157 10.03 2.60 14.35
CA LEU A 157 10.58 1.24 14.27
C LEU A 157 11.48 0.92 15.47
N LYS A 158 12.19 1.90 16.01
CA LYS A 158 12.99 1.72 17.24
C LYS A 158 12.06 1.44 18.42
N GLU A 159 11.03 2.23 18.63
CA GLU A 159 10.02 2.00 19.66
C GLU A 159 9.31 0.64 19.52
N TYR A 160 8.99 0.25 18.27
CA TYR A 160 8.44 -1.07 18.00
C TYR A 160 9.38 -2.20 18.44
N LYS A 161 10.67 -2.10 18.10
CA LYS A 161 11.69 -3.10 18.49
C LYS A 161 11.88 -3.20 20.01
N GLU A 162 11.77 -2.08 20.71
CA GLU A 162 11.84 -2.06 22.19
C GLU A 162 10.67 -2.83 22.82
N ARG A 163 9.46 -2.75 22.21
CA ARG A 163 8.30 -3.54 22.64
C ARG A 163 8.38 -5.01 22.20
N HIS A 164 9.10 -5.30 21.12
CA HIS A 164 9.20 -6.63 20.49
C HIS A 164 10.66 -7.08 20.34
N PRO A 165 11.44 -7.29 21.42
CA PRO A 165 12.87 -7.59 21.37
C PRO A 165 13.18 -8.92 20.64
N ASP A 166 12.25 -9.87 20.67
CA ASP A 166 12.39 -11.17 20.02
C ASP A 166 12.02 -11.18 18.53
N ASP A 167 11.47 -10.08 18.00
CA ASP A 167 11.14 -9.97 16.60
C ASP A 167 12.37 -9.69 15.73
N LYS A 168 13.11 -10.77 15.44
CA LYS A 168 14.38 -10.73 14.67
C LYS A 168 14.20 -10.36 13.18
N LYS A 169 12.98 -10.06 12.73
CA LYS A 169 12.66 -9.93 11.30
C LYS A 169 12.75 -8.52 10.74
N ILE A 170 13.05 -7.49 11.54
CA ILE A 170 13.36 -6.15 11.05
C ILE A 170 14.84 -6.07 10.70
N LYS A 171 15.22 -6.43 9.46
CA LYS A 171 16.59 -6.21 8.99
C LYS A 171 16.68 -4.80 8.38
N GLU A 172 17.63 -4.02 8.90
CA GLU A 172 17.90 -2.62 8.54
C GLU A 172 18.44 -2.40 7.11
N ASN A 173 18.75 -3.44 6.34
CA ASN A 173 19.43 -3.33 5.05
C ASN A 173 18.63 -3.98 3.93
N GLY A 174 17.69 -3.24 3.34
CA GLY A 174 17.23 -3.43 1.95
C GLY A 174 16.79 -4.82 1.49
N LYS A 175 16.81 -5.84 2.34
CA LYS A 175 16.34 -7.19 2.01
C LYS A 175 14.96 -7.41 2.61
N THR A 176 13.99 -7.48 1.73
CA THR A 176 12.59 -7.82 1.95
C THR A 176 12.46 -9.05 2.86
N ARG A 177 11.87 -8.89 4.05
CA ARG A 177 11.24 -9.99 4.75
C ARG A 177 9.82 -9.62 5.09
N LYS A 178 8.91 -10.51 4.70
CA LYS A 178 7.48 -10.45 4.96
C LYS A 178 7.25 -10.43 6.47
N TYR A 179 6.52 -9.43 6.92
CA TYR A 179 5.91 -9.41 8.23
C TYR A 179 4.43 -9.64 8.09
N GLY A 180 3.91 -10.45 8.99
CA GLY A 180 2.50 -10.70 9.05
C GLY A 180 2.00 -11.63 7.94
N ASN A 181 1.13 -12.50 8.33
CA ASN A 181 0.46 -13.51 7.53
C ASN A 181 0.22 -13.09 6.09
N ASP A 182 0.69 -13.93 5.17
CA ASP A 182 0.41 -13.86 3.74
C ASP A 182 -1.11 -13.93 3.52
N LEU A 183 -1.76 -12.77 3.52
CA LEU A 183 -3.21 -12.65 3.23
C LEU A 183 -3.49 -12.64 1.73
N SER A 184 -2.52 -13.04 0.90
CA SER A 184 -2.72 -13.22 -0.55
C SER A 184 -3.29 -14.59 -0.91
N LYS A 185 -3.72 -15.39 0.07
CA LYS A 185 -4.40 -16.67 -0.16
C LYS A 185 -5.75 -16.67 0.54
N GLY A 186 -6.73 -16.21 -0.21
CA GLY A 186 -8.15 -16.30 0.09
C GLY A 186 -8.93 -15.91 -1.13
#